data_d442d4b0c795d2b93d2a71e8ccfc6640
#
_entry.id   d442d4b0c795d2b93d2a71e8ccfc6640
#
_cell.length_a   1.000
_cell.length_b   1.000
_cell.length_c   1.000
_cell.angle_alpha   90.00
_cell.angle_beta   90.00
_cell.angle_gamma   90.00
#
_symmetry.space_group_name_H-M   'P 1'
#
loop_
_entity.id
_entity.type
_entity.pdbx_description
1 polymer ?
#
loop_
_entity_poly.entity_id
_entity_poly.type
_entity_poly.pdbx_seq_one_letter_code
_entity_poly.pdbx_strand_id
1 'polypeptide(L)'
;SQYIDRMKEGDEKIYYSIADSYEAAANSPHIEHLKANDTEVLLLTDRIDEWLMSTLMQFKGKTLVNVAKEELEDGDKKPKVTKEKQEVIDKMKKSVGAKVSDVIASSRLVDSAACLVLSKDEPGAQLKRILEASGQSFGDSKPDFEVNLKHKLIKKLGSMSGKEFSNFSQFLFDYAVIAEGGTPKDPAKYLRQLDKYLS
;
A
#
# COMPACT_ATOMS: atom_id res chain seq x y z
N SER A 1 4.52 -5.38 -26.19
CA SER A 1 5.57 -4.66 -26.97
C SER A 1 5.44 -3.16 -26.78
N GLN A 2 4.24 -2.57 -26.92
CA GLN A 2 4.05 -1.11 -26.82
C GLN A 2 4.57 -0.47 -25.51
N TYR A 3 4.43 -1.14 -24.36
CA TYR A 3 5.02 -0.66 -23.10
C TYR A 3 6.56 -0.57 -23.21
N ILE A 4 7.19 -1.65 -23.69
CA ILE A 4 8.67 -1.71 -23.82
C ILE A 4 9.16 -0.63 -24.78
N ASP A 5 8.41 -0.35 -25.85
CA ASP A 5 8.76 0.66 -26.86
C ASP A 5 8.73 2.11 -26.30
N ARG A 6 8.05 2.30 -25.13
CA ARG A 6 7.99 3.58 -24.40
C ARG A 6 8.85 3.64 -23.15
N MET A 7 9.48 2.52 -22.76
CA MET A 7 10.39 2.50 -21.60
C MET A 7 11.57 3.43 -21.81
N LYS A 8 12.06 4.02 -20.72
CA LYS A 8 13.30 4.80 -20.74
C LYS A 8 14.49 3.87 -20.97
N GLU A 9 15.55 4.39 -21.59
CA GLU A 9 16.78 3.63 -21.79
C GLU A 9 17.37 3.22 -20.43
N GLY A 10 17.67 1.94 -20.26
CA GLY A 10 18.17 1.38 -18.99
C GLY A 10 17.11 0.84 -18.05
N ASP A 11 15.82 1.09 -18.28
CA ASP A 11 14.77 0.50 -17.46
C ASP A 11 14.70 -1.01 -17.67
N GLU A 12 14.65 -1.76 -16.56
CA GLU A 12 14.59 -3.23 -16.58
C GLU A 12 13.31 -3.80 -15.98
N LYS A 13 12.44 -2.94 -15.45
CA LYS A 13 11.22 -3.33 -14.75
C LYS A 13 9.97 -2.85 -15.50
N ILE A 14 8.98 -3.73 -15.62
CA ILE A 14 7.62 -3.41 -16.07
C ILE A 14 6.74 -3.40 -14.85
N TYR A 15 6.24 -2.24 -14.47
CA TYR A 15 5.38 -2.08 -13.30
C TYR A 15 3.92 -2.38 -13.63
N TYR A 16 3.23 -3.04 -12.71
CA TYR A 16 1.79 -3.27 -12.82
C TYR A 16 1.07 -3.14 -11.49
N SER A 17 -0.17 -2.66 -11.56
CA SER A 17 -1.12 -2.56 -10.45
C SER A 17 -2.35 -3.42 -10.77
N ILE A 18 -2.81 -4.20 -9.80
CA ILE A 18 -4.03 -5.01 -9.92
C ILE A 18 -5.09 -4.44 -8.98
N ALA A 19 -6.30 -4.19 -9.49
CA ALA A 19 -7.43 -3.72 -8.68
C ALA A 19 -8.76 -4.17 -9.28
N ASP A 20 -9.86 -4.00 -8.51
CA ASP A 20 -11.21 -4.40 -8.93
C ASP A 20 -11.81 -3.49 -10.05
N SER A 21 -11.22 -2.32 -10.30
CA SER A 21 -11.62 -1.41 -11.38
C SER A 21 -10.45 -0.57 -11.88
N TYR A 22 -10.61 0.01 -13.07
CA TYR A 22 -9.63 0.93 -13.66
C TYR A 22 -9.39 2.14 -12.74
N GLU A 23 -10.46 2.72 -12.18
CA GLU A 23 -10.40 3.86 -11.29
C GLU A 23 -9.62 3.53 -10.01
N ALA A 24 -9.84 2.34 -9.44
CA ALA A 24 -9.12 1.88 -8.25
C ALA A 24 -7.62 1.67 -8.57
N ALA A 25 -7.29 1.04 -9.70
CA ALA A 25 -5.90 0.86 -10.14
C ALA A 25 -5.22 2.20 -10.42
N ALA A 26 -5.89 3.11 -11.13
CA ALA A 26 -5.36 4.41 -11.53
C ALA A 26 -5.16 5.39 -10.37
N ASN A 27 -5.91 5.22 -9.27
CA ASN A 27 -5.82 6.05 -8.06
C ASN A 27 -5.15 5.32 -6.88
N SER A 28 -4.54 4.18 -7.13
CA SER A 28 -3.84 3.41 -6.10
C SER A 28 -2.69 4.22 -5.49
N PRO A 29 -2.55 4.25 -4.15
CA PRO A 29 -1.42 4.90 -3.49
C PRO A 29 -0.06 4.30 -3.88
N HIS A 30 -0.04 3.05 -4.31
CA HIS A 30 1.19 2.36 -4.72
C HIS A 30 1.84 2.92 -5.99
N ILE A 31 1.08 3.61 -6.85
CA ILE A 31 1.61 4.17 -8.11
C ILE A 31 1.91 5.66 -8.05
N GLU A 32 1.66 6.34 -6.93
CA GLU A 32 1.82 7.80 -6.81
C GLU A 32 3.23 8.24 -7.20
N HIS A 33 4.25 7.58 -6.66
CA HIS A 33 5.65 7.91 -6.95
C HIS A 33 6.02 7.64 -8.41
N LEU A 34 5.55 6.52 -8.98
CA LEU A 34 5.80 6.18 -10.38
C LEU A 34 5.16 7.21 -11.31
N LYS A 35 3.92 7.62 -11.02
CA LYS A 35 3.24 8.70 -11.76
C LYS A 35 4.00 10.03 -11.65
N ALA A 36 4.50 10.38 -10.46
CA ALA A 36 5.27 11.61 -10.24
C ALA A 36 6.60 11.62 -11.01
N ASN A 37 7.13 10.44 -11.38
CA ASN A 37 8.37 10.28 -12.16
C ASN A 37 8.10 9.95 -13.64
N ASP A 38 6.88 10.12 -14.15
CA ASP A 38 6.49 9.75 -15.52
C ASP A 38 6.85 8.30 -15.87
N THR A 39 6.70 7.38 -14.92
CA THR A 39 6.91 5.95 -15.14
C THR A 39 5.57 5.29 -15.44
N GLU A 40 5.49 4.62 -16.58
CA GLU A 40 4.29 3.92 -17.01
C GLU A 40 4.00 2.70 -16.12
N VAL A 41 2.71 2.48 -15.79
CA VAL A 41 2.26 1.34 -15.00
C VAL A 41 1.11 0.65 -15.75
N LEU A 42 1.18 -0.67 -15.89
CA LEU A 42 0.06 -1.46 -16.42
C LEU A 42 -1.05 -1.53 -15.37
N LEU A 43 -2.26 -1.16 -15.76
CA LEU A 43 -3.44 -1.26 -14.90
C LEU A 43 -4.22 -2.50 -15.30
N LEU A 44 -4.23 -3.50 -14.42
CA LEU A 44 -4.82 -4.81 -14.62
C LEU A 44 -6.08 -4.92 -13.76
N THR A 45 -7.21 -5.23 -14.39
CA THR A 45 -8.53 -5.19 -13.73
C THR A 45 -9.38 -6.43 -13.95
N ASP A 46 -8.88 -7.38 -14.72
CA ASP A 46 -9.56 -8.64 -14.93
C ASP A 46 -9.27 -9.64 -13.79
N ARG A 47 -10.26 -10.44 -13.42
CA ARG A 47 -10.13 -11.44 -12.35
C ARG A 47 -9.02 -12.46 -12.57
N ILE A 48 -8.68 -12.70 -13.84
CA ILE A 48 -7.63 -13.65 -14.23
C ILE A 48 -6.22 -13.05 -14.13
N ASP A 49 -6.12 -11.70 -14.12
CA ASP A 49 -4.82 -11.03 -14.17
C ASP A 49 -3.92 -11.42 -13.00
N GLU A 50 -4.46 -11.50 -11.81
CA GLU A 50 -3.65 -11.87 -10.62
C GLU A 50 -3.10 -13.29 -10.74
N TRP A 51 -3.91 -14.21 -11.26
CA TRP A 51 -3.46 -15.59 -11.50
C TRP A 51 -2.41 -15.65 -12.61
N LEU A 52 -2.63 -14.93 -13.73
CA LEU A 52 -1.65 -14.82 -14.81
C LEU A 52 -0.32 -14.25 -14.30
N MET A 53 -0.37 -13.15 -13.57
CA MET A 53 0.82 -12.45 -13.06
C MET A 53 1.54 -13.21 -11.94
N SER A 54 0.88 -14.20 -11.30
CA SER A 54 1.55 -15.09 -10.35
C SER A 54 2.54 -16.05 -11.03
N THR A 55 2.38 -16.30 -12.32
CA THR A 55 3.22 -17.20 -13.13
C THR A 55 4.13 -16.46 -14.10
N LEU A 56 3.72 -15.29 -14.57
CA LEU A 56 4.46 -14.47 -15.53
C LEU A 56 5.42 -13.53 -14.81
N MET A 57 6.68 -13.96 -14.65
CA MET A 57 7.69 -13.20 -13.94
C MET A 57 8.45 -12.20 -14.82
N GLN A 58 8.52 -12.46 -16.12
CA GLN A 58 9.28 -11.65 -17.07
C GLN A 58 8.60 -11.59 -18.43
N PHE A 59 8.82 -10.48 -19.14
CA PHE A 59 8.40 -10.33 -20.52
C PHE A 59 9.52 -9.68 -21.34
N LYS A 60 10.00 -10.35 -22.39
CA LYS A 60 11.12 -9.91 -23.25
C LYS A 60 12.35 -9.45 -22.45
N GLY A 61 12.73 -10.22 -21.43
CA GLY A 61 13.89 -9.94 -20.58
C GLY A 61 13.71 -8.87 -19.52
N LYS A 62 12.52 -8.23 -19.44
CA LYS A 62 12.18 -7.25 -18.42
C LYS A 62 11.38 -7.92 -17.30
N THR A 63 11.70 -7.59 -16.05
CA THR A 63 11.02 -8.15 -14.86
C THR A 63 9.66 -7.47 -14.65
N LEU A 64 8.63 -8.27 -14.41
CA LEU A 64 7.30 -7.77 -14.05
C LEU A 64 7.21 -7.55 -12.54
N VAL A 65 6.85 -6.34 -12.12
CA VAL A 65 6.87 -5.89 -10.73
C VAL A 65 5.48 -5.46 -10.28
N ASN A 66 4.95 -6.15 -9.27
CA ASN A 66 3.70 -5.75 -8.63
C ASN A 66 3.96 -4.61 -7.65
N VAL A 67 3.42 -3.43 -7.95
CA VAL A 67 3.64 -2.22 -7.14
C VAL A 67 3.08 -2.32 -5.71
N ALA A 68 2.11 -3.20 -5.45
CA ALA A 68 1.54 -3.40 -4.13
C ALA A 68 2.36 -4.35 -3.23
N LYS A 69 3.34 -5.07 -3.80
CA LYS A 69 4.11 -6.13 -3.11
C LYS A 69 5.58 -5.83 -2.94
N GLU A 70 6.13 -4.90 -3.67
CA GLU A 70 7.57 -4.65 -3.68
C GLU A 70 7.91 -3.30 -3.07
N GLU A 71 8.98 -3.28 -2.24
CA GLU A 71 9.65 -2.02 -1.98
C GLU A 71 10.10 -1.48 -3.34
N LEU A 72 9.61 -0.29 -3.72
CA LEU A 72 10.13 0.39 -4.89
C LEU A 72 11.58 0.75 -4.54
N GLU A 73 12.51 -0.04 -5.06
CA GLU A 73 13.94 0.28 -5.03
C GLU A 73 14.20 1.48 -5.94
N ASP A 74 13.80 2.65 -5.48
CA ASP A 74 14.34 3.89 -6.01
C ASP A 74 15.65 4.12 -5.27
N GLY A 75 16.74 3.84 -5.99
CA GLY A 75 18.10 3.90 -5.45
C GLY A 75 18.29 5.08 -4.51
N ASP A 76 18.83 4.81 -3.34
CA ASP A 76 19.32 5.76 -2.32
C ASP A 76 18.30 6.67 -1.59
N LYS A 77 16.99 6.57 -1.80
CA LYS A 77 16.06 7.52 -1.17
C LYS A 77 15.12 6.89 -0.14
N LYS A 78 15.63 6.02 0.75
CA LYS A 78 14.85 5.75 1.98
C LYS A 78 14.64 7.10 2.70
N PRO A 79 13.39 7.43 3.10
CA PRO A 79 13.10 8.70 3.75
C PRO A 79 14.02 8.87 4.97
N LYS A 80 14.73 10.00 5.05
CA LYS A 80 15.50 10.32 6.26
C LYS A 80 14.52 10.48 7.42
N VAL A 81 14.51 9.51 8.32
CA VAL A 81 13.67 9.52 9.52
C VAL A 81 14.45 10.15 10.66
N THR A 82 13.97 11.27 11.20
CA THR A 82 14.51 11.88 12.42
C THR A 82 14.10 11.06 13.63
N LYS A 83 14.78 11.21 14.78
CA LYS A 83 14.43 10.52 16.02
C LYS A 83 12.97 10.72 16.42
N GLU A 84 12.48 11.96 16.32
CA GLU A 84 11.08 12.32 16.63
C GLU A 84 10.07 11.58 15.73
N LYS A 85 10.37 11.48 14.43
CA LYS A 85 9.54 10.74 13.48
C LYS A 85 9.58 9.23 13.73
N GLN A 86 10.73 8.70 14.13
CA GLN A 86 10.85 7.30 14.52
C GLN A 86 10.00 6.98 15.76
N GLU A 87 9.98 7.86 16.75
CA GLU A 87 9.11 7.70 17.91
C GLU A 87 7.63 7.65 17.56
N VAL A 88 7.19 8.45 16.56
CA VAL A 88 5.81 8.39 16.05
C VAL A 88 5.53 7.04 15.40
N ILE A 89 6.43 6.55 14.56
CA ILE A 89 6.33 5.23 13.91
C ILE A 89 6.23 4.11 14.96
N ASP A 90 7.10 4.11 15.95
CA ASP A 90 7.14 3.10 17.02
C ASP A 90 5.84 3.11 17.87
N LYS A 91 5.30 4.30 18.14
CA LYS A 91 4.02 4.45 18.84
C LYS A 91 2.84 3.98 17.96
N MET A 92 2.88 4.26 16.65
CA MET A 92 1.88 3.74 15.71
C MET A 92 1.91 2.22 15.67
N LYS A 93 3.08 1.60 15.57
CA LYS A 93 3.25 0.14 15.59
C LYS A 93 2.64 -0.48 16.85
N LYS A 94 2.90 0.10 18.02
CA LYS A 94 2.26 -0.34 19.27
C LYS A 94 0.73 -0.18 19.25
N SER A 95 0.23 0.89 18.61
CA SER A 95 -1.21 1.19 18.57
C SER A 95 -1.99 0.29 17.61
N VAL A 96 -1.44 -0.02 16.42
CA VAL A 96 -2.07 -0.93 15.45
C VAL A 96 -1.84 -2.39 15.81
N GLY A 97 -0.78 -2.68 16.56
CA GLY A 97 -0.48 -3.99 17.15
C GLY A 97 -0.29 -5.09 16.13
N ALA A 98 -0.88 -6.26 16.42
CA ALA A 98 -0.70 -7.47 15.63
C ALA A 98 -1.36 -7.46 14.23
N LYS A 99 -1.96 -6.35 13.81
CA LYS A 99 -2.59 -6.22 12.48
C LYS A 99 -1.55 -6.06 11.34
N VAL A 100 -0.34 -5.63 11.67
CA VAL A 100 0.73 -5.34 10.72
C VAL A 100 2.01 -6.06 11.12
N SER A 101 2.87 -6.31 10.15
CA SER A 101 4.23 -6.80 10.36
C SER A 101 5.12 -5.67 10.91
N ASP A 102 5.12 -4.55 10.22
CA ASP A 102 5.83 -3.35 10.65
C ASP A 102 5.06 -2.06 10.30
N VAL A 103 5.53 -0.93 10.85
CA VAL A 103 5.14 0.42 10.43
C VAL A 103 6.40 1.12 9.94
N ILE A 104 6.40 1.55 8.68
CA ILE A 104 7.59 2.12 8.05
C ILE A 104 7.29 3.45 7.36
N ALA A 105 8.31 4.29 7.23
CA ALA A 105 8.21 5.53 6.47
C ALA A 105 8.18 5.21 4.97
N SER A 106 7.12 5.64 4.28
CA SER A 106 6.96 5.39 2.86
C SER A 106 7.86 6.26 2.00
N SER A 107 8.43 5.67 0.95
CA SER A 107 9.07 6.37 -0.17
C SER A 107 8.15 6.51 -1.38
N ARG A 108 7.09 5.69 -1.46
CA ARG A 108 6.15 5.65 -2.60
C ARG A 108 5.01 6.65 -2.52
N LEU A 109 4.63 7.09 -1.32
CA LEU A 109 3.47 7.96 -1.11
C LEU A 109 3.83 9.43 -1.35
N VAL A 110 3.03 10.10 -2.18
CA VAL A 110 3.12 11.53 -2.49
C VAL A 110 1.93 12.27 -1.87
N ASP A 111 0.72 11.88 -2.24
CA ASP A 111 -0.53 12.53 -1.82
C ASP A 111 -1.27 11.76 -0.73
N SER A 112 -1.17 10.43 -0.71
CA SER A 112 -1.81 9.59 0.29
C SER A 112 -1.09 9.63 1.65
N ALA A 113 -1.87 9.45 2.73
CA ALA A 113 -1.33 9.41 4.09
C ALA A 113 -0.66 8.09 4.44
N ALA A 114 -1.20 6.99 3.94
CA ALA A 114 -0.75 5.64 4.26
C ALA A 114 -1.25 4.62 3.23
N CYS A 115 -0.57 3.47 3.14
CA CYS A 115 -0.98 2.28 2.39
C CYS A 115 -0.54 1.00 3.12
N LEU A 116 -1.01 -0.16 2.64
CA LEU A 116 -0.60 -1.47 3.13
C LEU A 116 0.20 -2.18 2.03
N VAL A 117 1.39 -2.64 2.37
CA VAL A 117 2.28 -3.35 1.43
C VAL A 117 2.30 -4.82 1.79
N LEU A 118 1.92 -5.66 0.84
CA LEU A 118 1.93 -7.11 1.02
C LEU A 118 3.34 -7.67 0.83
N SER A 119 3.64 -8.80 1.47
CA SER A 119 4.87 -9.52 1.18
C SER A 119 4.83 -10.10 -0.26
N LYS A 120 6.02 -10.36 -0.84
CA LYS A 120 6.14 -10.86 -2.22
C LYS A 120 5.38 -12.16 -2.46
N ASP A 121 5.37 -13.04 -1.47
CA ASP A 121 4.79 -14.38 -1.55
C ASP A 121 3.28 -14.40 -1.21
N GLU A 122 2.72 -13.27 -0.82
CA GLU A 122 1.31 -13.19 -0.44
C GLU A 122 0.39 -13.10 -1.65
N PRO A 123 -0.73 -13.87 -1.69
CA PRO A 123 -1.74 -13.62 -2.71
C PRO A 123 -2.35 -12.22 -2.50
N GLY A 124 -2.59 -11.50 -3.58
CA GLY A 124 -3.30 -10.24 -3.51
C GLY A 124 -4.76 -10.42 -3.11
N ALA A 125 -5.47 -9.32 -2.90
CA ALA A 125 -6.82 -9.34 -2.34
C ALA A 125 -7.83 -10.15 -3.18
N GLN A 126 -7.74 -10.10 -4.52
CA GLN A 126 -8.63 -10.85 -5.40
C GLN A 126 -8.37 -12.34 -5.33
N LEU A 127 -7.13 -12.76 -5.45
CA LEU A 127 -6.75 -14.17 -5.39
C LEU A 127 -7.06 -14.76 -4.01
N LYS A 128 -6.82 -14.01 -2.94
CA LYS A 128 -7.17 -14.42 -1.56
C LYS A 128 -8.66 -14.70 -1.44
N ARG A 129 -9.55 -13.82 -1.93
CA ARG A 129 -11.01 -14.03 -1.94
C ARG A 129 -11.42 -15.29 -2.69
N ILE A 130 -10.81 -15.56 -3.86
CA ILE A 130 -11.09 -16.75 -4.67
C ILE A 130 -10.68 -18.02 -3.93
N LEU A 131 -9.53 -18.01 -3.32
CA LEU A 131 -8.96 -19.16 -2.60
C LEU A 131 -9.72 -19.43 -1.30
N GLU A 132 -10.12 -18.39 -0.56
CA GLU A 132 -10.99 -18.50 0.61
C GLU A 132 -12.38 -19.07 0.25
N ALA A 133 -12.96 -18.62 -0.87
CA ALA A 133 -14.22 -19.17 -1.38
C ALA A 133 -14.11 -20.66 -1.78
N SER A 134 -12.92 -21.14 -2.14
CA SER A 134 -12.63 -22.56 -2.42
C SER A 134 -12.27 -23.39 -1.18
N GLY A 135 -12.34 -22.78 0.03
CA GLY A 135 -12.06 -23.45 1.30
C GLY A 135 -10.55 -23.54 1.64
N GLN A 136 -9.70 -22.84 0.90
CA GLN A 136 -8.28 -22.72 1.24
C GLN A 136 -8.06 -21.51 2.15
N SER A 137 -7.55 -21.74 3.35
CA SER A 137 -7.12 -20.65 4.22
C SER A 137 -5.63 -20.40 4.03
N PHE A 138 -5.28 -19.18 3.68
CA PHE A 138 -3.89 -18.69 3.76
C PHE A 138 -3.64 -18.15 5.15
N GLY A 139 -2.47 -18.46 5.70
CA GLY A 139 -2.10 -17.97 7.02
C GLY A 139 -2.24 -16.44 7.12
N ASP A 140 -2.46 -15.93 8.32
CA ASP A 140 -2.57 -14.50 8.62
C ASP A 140 -1.22 -13.80 8.40
N SER A 141 -0.85 -13.64 7.13
CA SER A 141 0.25 -12.78 6.73
C SER A 141 -0.16 -11.33 6.99
N LYS A 142 0.74 -10.58 7.58
CA LYS A 142 0.48 -9.22 8.03
C LYS A 142 1.19 -8.25 7.10
N PRO A 143 0.46 -7.32 6.49
CA PRO A 143 1.09 -6.31 5.63
C PRO A 143 2.00 -5.39 6.45
N ASP A 144 2.95 -4.77 5.77
CA ASP A 144 3.62 -3.59 6.29
C ASP A 144 2.72 -2.36 6.12
N PHE A 145 2.69 -1.53 7.15
CA PHE A 145 1.92 -0.29 7.16
C PHE A 145 2.85 0.87 6.81
N GLU A 146 2.85 1.28 5.55
CA GLU A 146 3.63 2.43 5.10
C GLU A 146 2.91 3.75 5.37
N VAL A 147 3.64 4.74 5.92
CA VAL A 147 3.10 6.04 6.27
C VAL A 147 3.90 7.19 5.64
N ASN A 148 3.19 8.17 5.10
CA ASN A 148 3.80 9.38 4.53
C ASN A 148 4.06 10.42 5.62
N LEU A 149 5.30 10.50 6.10
CA LEU A 149 5.71 11.41 7.18
C LEU A 149 5.58 12.91 6.82
N LYS A 150 5.33 13.25 5.56
CA LYS A 150 5.09 14.62 5.11
C LYS A 150 3.60 14.97 5.07
N HIS A 151 2.71 13.97 5.08
CA HIS A 151 1.28 14.18 4.99
C HIS A 151 0.70 14.84 6.25
N LYS A 152 -0.31 15.71 6.07
CA LYS A 152 -0.92 16.49 7.18
C LYS A 152 -1.51 15.62 8.29
N LEU A 153 -2.15 14.49 7.92
CA LEU A 153 -2.72 13.56 8.90
C LEU A 153 -1.64 12.89 9.74
N ILE A 154 -0.49 12.53 9.16
CA ILE A 154 0.62 11.93 9.92
C ILE A 154 1.28 12.97 10.83
N LYS A 155 1.45 14.21 10.35
CA LYS A 155 1.96 15.30 11.20
C LYS A 155 1.04 15.61 12.39
N LYS A 156 -0.28 15.48 12.22
CA LYS A 156 -1.27 15.68 13.30
C LYS A 156 -1.06 14.70 14.46
N LEU A 157 -0.55 13.48 14.21
CA LEU A 157 -0.21 12.52 15.26
C LEU A 157 0.84 13.07 16.25
N GLY A 158 1.78 13.91 15.79
CA GLY A 158 2.82 14.47 16.64
C GLY A 158 2.29 15.33 17.79
N SER A 159 1.07 15.88 17.66
CA SER A 159 0.40 16.67 18.70
C SER A 159 -0.56 15.87 19.59
N MET A 160 -0.78 14.58 19.27
CA MET A 160 -1.70 13.71 20.00
C MET A 160 -0.97 12.87 21.02
N SER A 161 -1.66 12.43 22.06
CA SER A 161 -1.10 11.54 23.09
C SER A 161 -2.12 10.50 23.58
N GLY A 162 -1.62 9.47 24.24
CA GLY A 162 -2.42 8.47 24.92
C GLY A 162 -3.47 7.81 24.02
N LYS A 163 -4.72 7.79 24.48
CA LYS A 163 -5.84 7.13 23.78
C LYS A 163 -6.20 7.78 22.44
N GLU A 164 -6.01 9.10 22.33
CA GLU A 164 -6.30 9.85 21.11
C GLU A 164 -5.32 9.43 20.00
N PHE A 165 -4.03 9.39 20.30
CA PHE A 165 -3.01 8.90 19.38
C PHE A 165 -3.31 7.48 18.88
N SER A 166 -3.64 6.58 19.81
CA SER A 166 -3.97 5.19 19.46
C SER A 166 -5.21 5.10 18.57
N ASN A 167 -6.27 5.84 18.88
CA ASN A 167 -7.49 5.85 18.07
C ASN A 167 -7.24 6.42 16.67
N PHE A 168 -6.42 7.47 16.55
CA PHE A 168 -6.09 8.05 15.25
C PHE A 168 -5.18 7.13 14.43
N SER A 169 -4.24 6.43 15.06
CA SER A 169 -3.42 5.41 14.39
C SER A 169 -4.26 4.26 13.85
N GLN A 170 -5.28 3.81 14.61
CA GLN A 170 -6.23 2.79 14.14
C GLN A 170 -7.09 3.31 12.98
N PHE A 171 -7.54 4.56 13.04
CA PHE A 171 -8.27 5.21 11.95
C PHE A 171 -7.43 5.27 10.67
N LEU A 172 -6.15 5.62 10.76
CA LEU A 172 -5.23 5.65 9.61
C LEU A 172 -4.96 4.24 9.05
N PHE A 173 -4.94 3.23 9.89
CA PHE A 173 -4.85 1.84 9.43
C PHE A 173 -6.11 1.45 8.65
N ASP A 174 -7.31 1.73 9.19
CA ASP A 174 -8.58 1.45 8.53
C ASP A 174 -8.75 2.27 7.22
N TYR A 175 -8.20 3.51 7.17
CA TYR A 175 -8.08 4.31 5.95
C TYR A 175 -7.25 3.57 4.89
N ALA A 176 -6.08 3.02 5.27
CA ALA A 176 -5.23 2.27 4.35
C ALA A 176 -5.91 0.97 3.87
N VAL A 177 -6.67 0.28 4.74
CA VAL A 177 -7.47 -0.90 4.36
C VAL A 177 -8.48 -0.54 3.26
N ILE A 178 -9.15 0.62 3.36
CA ILE A 178 -10.10 1.09 2.35
C ILE A 178 -9.37 1.43 1.04
N ALA A 179 -8.20 2.06 1.11
CA ALA A 179 -7.40 2.39 -0.06
C ALA A 179 -6.97 1.16 -0.87
N GLU A 180 -6.82 0.01 -0.20
CA GLU A 180 -6.53 -1.29 -0.82
C GLU A 180 -7.81 -2.04 -1.29
N GLY A 181 -8.97 -1.38 -1.29
CA GLY A 181 -10.25 -2.02 -1.65
C GLY A 181 -10.80 -2.96 -0.58
N GLY A 182 -10.23 -2.95 0.62
CA GLY A 182 -10.70 -3.73 1.76
C GLY A 182 -11.84 -3.06 2.52
N THR A 183 -12.34 -3.77 3.54
CA THR A 183 -13.38 -3.27 4.45
C THR A 183 -12.83 -3.23 5.87
N PRO A 184 -12.92 -2.09 6.58
CA PRO A 184 -12.57 -2.01 7.99
C PRO A 184 -13.34 -3.04 8.83
N LYS A 185 -12.71 -3.57 9.87
CA LYS A 185 -13.36 -4.56 10.77
C LYS A 185 -14.65 -4.02 11.40
N ASP A 186 -14.72 -2.70 11.64
CA ASP A 186 -15.90 -1.99 12.14
C ASP A 186 -16.12 -0.71 11.32
N PRO A 187 -16.83 -0.81 10.16
CA PRO A 187 -17.10 0.34 9.30
C PRO A 187 -17.87 1.46 10.00
N ALA A 188 -18.80 1.12 10.89
CA ALA A 188 -19.56 2.13 11.63
C ALA A 188 -18.68 2.95 12.59
N LYS A 189 -17.71 2.30 13.23
CA LYS A 189 -16.72 3.00 14.06
C LYS A 189 -15.82 3.90 13.21
N TYR A 190 -15.38 3.42 12.05
CA TYR A 190 -14.58 4.23 11.11
C TYR A 190 -15.33 5.51 10.72
N LEU A 191 -16.59 5.41 10.31
CA LEU A 191 -17.41 6.57 9.95
C LEU A 191 -17.56 7.57 11.11
N ARG A 192 -17.85 7.10 12.33
CA ARG A 192 -17.90 7.98 13.50
C ARG A 192 -16.57 8.68 13.80
N GLN A 193 -15.44 8.02 13.55
CA GLN A 193 -14.11 8.64 13.68
C GLN A 193 -13.87 9.66 12.59
N LEU A 194 -14.26 9.37 11.35
CA LEU A 194 -14.17 10.28 10.22
C LEU A 194 -14.91 11.58 10.51
N ASP A 195 -16.18 11.49 10.94
CA ASP A 195 -16.99 12.66 11.34
C ASP A 195 -16.28 13.49 12.42
N LYS A 196 -15.74 12.82 13.44
CA LYS A 196 -15.02 13.51 14.53
C LYS A 196 -13.74 14.22 14.05
N TYR A 197 -13.04 13.69 13.05
CA TYR A 197 -11.77 14.29 12.60
C TYR A 197 -11.95 15.35 11.51
N LEU A 198 -13.13 15.37 10.86
CA LEU A 198 -13.51 16.40 9.88
C LEU A 198 -14.22 17.61 10.51
N SER A 199 -14.82 17.46 11.69
CA SER A 199 -15.39 18.54 12.48
C SER A 199 -14.32 19.29 13.31
#